data_032e73ae92cef45d5ffd48eb58234db6
#
_entry.id   032e73ae92cef45d5ffd48eb58234db6
#
_cell.length_a   1.000
_cell.length_b   1.000
_cell.length_c   1.000
_cell.angle_alpha   90.00
_cell.angle_beta   90.00
_cell.angle_gamma   90.00
#
_symmetry.space_group_name_H-M   'P 1'
#
loop_
_entity.id
_entity.type
_entity.pdbx_description
1 polymer ?
#
loop_
_entity_poly.entity_id
_entity_poly.type
_entity_poly.pdbx_seq_one_letter_code
_entity_poly.pdbx_strand_id
1 'polypeptide(L)'
;AAIAELKDGEILMFENTRFEDLDGKKESKNDPELGKYWASLGDVFVNDAFGTAHRAHASNVGIASNIKESAVGFLVEKEINFIGGAVDNPARPLVAILGGAKVSDKIGVIENLLDKADKVIIGGGMMFTFLKAQGKNTGSSLLEEDKVELAASLIAKAKEKGVELILPVDTVVAKEFKNDTEFKTVSVDGIEDGWMGLDIGEASIKLFADALVGAKTVVWNGPMGVFEMENFAKGTIGVCKAIADLAGATTIIGGGDSAAAAIQLGFADKFSHISTGGGASLEYLEGKPLPGVEAIAEKECGCGCSH
;
A
#
# COMPACT_ATOMS: atom_id res chain seq x y z
N ALA A 1 15.12 -30.81 -20.94
CA ALA A 1 16.55 -30.97 -21.34
C ALA A 1 17.46 -30.15 -20.44
N ALA A 2 17.46 -28.82 -20.48
CA ALA A 2 18.41 -27.97 -19.73
C ALA A 2 18.47 -28.24 -18.21
N ILE A 3 17.33 -28.44 -17.55
CA ILE A 3 17.30 -28.75 -16.10
C ILE A 3 18.03 -30.06 -15.79
N ALA A 4 17.85 -31.10 -16.62
CA ALA A 4 18.47 -32.41 -16.41
C ALA A 4 20.01 -32.40 -16.65
N GLU A 5 20.53 -31.32 -17.19
CA GLU A 5 21.96 -31.13 -17.46
C GLU A 5 22.65 -30.27 -16.38
N LEU A 6 21.86 -29.66 -15.46
CA LEU A 6 22.39 -28.85 -14.36
C LEU A 6 23.21 -29.71 -13.40
N LYS A 7 24.35 -29.15 -13.00
CA LYS A 7 25.24 -29.68 -11.96
C LYS A 7 25.06 -28.91 -10.67
N ASP A 8 25.55 -29.48 -9.58
CA ASP A 8 25.56 -28.83 -8.27
C ASP A 8 26.16 -27.42 -8.34
N GLY A 9 25.45 -26.43 -7.85
CA GLY A 9 25.85 -25.03 -7.84
C GLY A 9 25.54 -24.25 -9.12
N GLU A 10 25.01 -24.88 -10.16
CA GLU A 10 24.58 -24.20 -11.38
C GLU A 10 23.18 -23.62 -11.24
N ILE A 11 22.92 -22.50 -11.94
CA ILE A 11 21.66 -21.78 -11.92
C ILE A 11 21.09 -21.70 -13.34
N LEU A 12 19.81 -22.03 -13.46
CA LEU A 12 19.04 -21.83 -14.69
C LEU A 12 17.90 -20.82 -14.42
N MET A 13 17.87 -19.74 -15.19
CA MET A 13 16.78 -18.79 -15.15
C MET A 13 15.81 -19.03 -16.31
N PHE A 14 14.53 -19.18 -15.98
CA PHE A 14 13.48 -19.30 -16.97
C PHE A 14 13.09 -17.94 -17.55
N GLU A 15 12.47 -17.97 -18.70
CA GLU A 15 11.79 -16.83 -19.30
C GLU A 15 10.58 -16.39 -18.46
N ASN A 16 10.02 -15.24 -18.84
CA ASN A 16 8.83 -14.68 -18.19
C ASN A 16 7.69 -15.70 -18.18
N THR A 17 7.23 -16.07 -16.99
CA THR A 17 6.13 -17.03 -16.79
C THR A 17 4.84 -16.62 -17.51
N ARG A 18 4.65 -15.33 -17.79
CA ARG A 18 3.47 -14.80 -18.51
C ARG A 18 3.45 -15.18 -20.00
N PHE A 19 4.51 -15.76 -20.56
CA PHE A 19 4.44 -16.34 -21.89
C PHE A 19 3.44 -17.52 -21.97
N GLU A 20 3.20 -18.18 -20.85
CA GLU A 20 2.15 -19.22 -20.76
C GLU A 20 0.72 -18.66 -20.83
N ASP A 21 0.57 -17.33 -20.78
CA ASP A 21 -0.72 -16.68 -20.97
C ASP A 21 -1.06 -16.37 -22.43
N LEU A 22 -0.13 -16.52 -23.35
CA LEU A 22 -0.35 -16.28 -24.78
C LEU A 22 -1.41 -17.22 -25.35
N ASP A 23 -1.52 -18.44 -24.79
CA ASP A 23 -2.55 -19.41 -25.15
C ASP A 23 -3.35 -19.82 -23.91
N GLY A 24 -4.55 -19.27 -23.76
CA GLY A 24 -5.51 -19.69 -22.74
C GLY A 24 -5.33 -19.10 -21.35
N LYS A 25 -4.35 -18.22 -21.12
CA LYS A 25 -4.04 -17.57 -19.82
C LYS A 25 -3.72 -18.60 -18.73
N LYS A 26 -2.92 -19.61 -19.04
CA LYS A 26 -2.61 -20.72 -18.14
C LYS A 26 -1.92 -20.28 -16.86
N GLU A 27 -0.96 -19.33 -16.96
CA GLU A 27 -0.26 -18.77 -15.79
C GLU A 27 -1.25 -18.02 -14.90
N SER A 28 -1.90 -17.00 -15.44
CA SER A 28 -2.76 -16.10 -14.66
C SER A 28 -4.06 -16.71 -14.15
N LYS A 29 -4.49 -17.83 -14.73
CA LYS A 29 -5.66 -18.59 -14.29
C LYS A 29 -5.32 -19.78 -13.39
N ASN A 30 -4.05 -19.90 -12.99
CA ASN A 30 -3.60 -21.03 -12.17
C ASN A 30 -3.95 -22.39 -12.76
N ASP A 31 -3.60 -22.61 -14.03
CA ASP A 31 -3.87 -23.87 -14.75
C ASP A 31 -3.25 -25.05 -13.98
N PRO A 32 -4.05 -26.08 -13.60
CA PRO A 32 -3.58 -27.17 -12.76
C PRO A 32 -2.46 -28.00 -13.40
N GLU A 33 -2.51 -28.21 -14.73
CA GLU A 33 -1.50 -29.02 -15.43
C GLU A 33 -0.18 -28.26 -15.54
N LEU A 34 -0.24 -26.92 -15.75
CA LEU A 34 0.96 -26.08 -15.76
C LEU A 34 1.60 -26.04 -14.37
N GLY A 35 0.81 -25.84 -13.31
CA GLY A 35 1.30 -25.85 -11.93
C GLY A 35 1.96 -27.17 -11.55
N LYS A 36 1.33 -28.31 -11.92
CA LYS A 36 1.88 -29.64 -11.72
C LYS A 36 3.16 -29.88 -12.52
N TYR A 37 3.19 -29.42 -13.77
CA TYR A 37 4.39 -29.52 -14.60
C TYR A 37 5.56 -28.76 -13.96
N TRP A 38 5.37 -27.49 -13.57
CA TRP A 38 6.44 -26.73 -12.94
C TRP A 38 6.87 -27.30 -11.60
N ALA A 39 5.94 -27.79 -10.78
CA ALA A 39 6.28 -28.48 -9.53
C ALA A 39 7.15 -29.72 -9.75
N SER A 40 7.01 -30.42 -10.89
CA SER A 40 7.80 -31.61 -11.24
C SER A 40 9.25 -31.28 -11.63
N LEU A 41 9.61 -30.02 -11.78
CA LEU A 41 10.94 -29.59 -12.21
C LEU A 41 11.93 -29.41 -11.04
N GLY A 42 11.47 -29.49 -9.79
CA GLY A 42 12.32 -29.33 -8.61
C GLY A 42 11.80 -30.15 -7.43
N ASP A 43 12.57 -30.20 -6.38
CA ASP A 43 12.29 -30.93 -5.15
C ASP A 43 11.72 -30.03 -4.05
N VAL A 44 12.12 -28.75 -4.05
CA VAL A 44 11.71 -27.73 -3.08
C VAL A 44 11.29 -26.47 -3.83
N PHE A 45 10.22 -25.85 -3.37
CA PHE A 45 9.74 -24.55 -3.88
C PHE A 45 9.94 -23.45 -2.85
N VAL A 46 10.56 -22.36 -3.29
CA VAL A 46 10.70 -21.13 -2.46
C VAL A 46 10.00 -19.99 -3.19
N ASN A 47 8.95 -19.43 -2.56
CA ASN A 47 8.28 -18.24 -3.06
C ASN A 47 8.90 -16.99 -2.45
N ASP A 48 9.67 -16.24 -3.24
CA ASP A 48 10.27 -14.96 -2.84
C ASP A 48 9.77 -13.78 -3.70
N ALA A 49 8.59 -13.93 -4.29
CA ALA A 49 7.97 -12.96 -5.19
C ALA A 49 6.75 -12.32 -4.51
N PHE A 50 6.97 -11.42 -3.53
CA PHE A 50 5.89 -10.78 -2.77
C PHE A 50 4.93 -10.00 -3.65
N GLY A 51 5.43 -9.25 -4.66
CA GLY A 51 4.61 -8.44 -5.54
C GLY A 51 3.51 -9.20 -6.30
N THR A 52 3.63 -10.52 -6.44
CA THR A 52 2.63 -11.38 -7.08
C THR A 52 1.84 -12.25 -6.08
N ALA A 53 2.17 -12.19 -4.80
CA ALA A 53 1.60 -13.08 -3.78
C ALA A 53 0.09 -12.91 -3.56
N HIS A 54 -0.48 -11.75 -3.93
CA HIS A 54 -1.91 -11.47 -3.88
C HIS A 54 -2.72 -12.16 -5.00
N ARG A 55 -2.05 -12.82 -5.95
CA ARG A 55 -2.68 -13.50 -7.07
C ARG A 55 -2.46 -15.01 -6.97
N ALA A 56 -3.49 -15.77 -7.27
CA ALA A 56 -3.37 -17.21 -7.45
C ALA A 56 -2.93 -17.49 -8.90
N HIS A 57 -1.64 -17.71 -9.12
CA HIS A 57 -1.04 -18.03 -10.41
C HIS A 57 -0.45 -19.44 -10.41
N ALA A 58 -0.23 -20.02 -11.59
CA ALA A 58 0.38 -21.35 -11.69
C ALA A 58 1.82 -21.36 -11.15
N SER A 59 2.57 -20.26 -11.31
CA SER A 59 3.96 -20.13 -10.84
C SER A 59 4.10 -19.91 -9.32
N ASN A 60 3.02 -19.64 -8.59
CA ASN A 60 3.05 -19.54 -7.13
C ASN A 60 2.13 -20.59 -6.49
N VAL A 61 0.81 -20.39 -6.48
CA VAL A 61 -0.16 -21.32 -5.88
C VAL A 61 -0.11 -22.68 -6.58
N GLY A 62 -0.03 -22.70 -7.93
CA GLY A 62 0.02 -23.95 -8.70
C GLY A 62 1.23 -24.81 -8.35
N ILE A 63 2.43 -24.24 -8.25
CA ILE A 63 3.62 -24.97 -7.82
C ILE A 63 3.46 -25.42 -6.38
N ALA A 64 3.15 -24.49 -5.47
CA ALA A 64 3.03 -24.75 -4.03
C ALA A 64 2.04 -25.89 -3.73
N SER A 65 0.93 -25.98 -4.45
CA SER A 65 -0.10 -27.02 -4.27
C SER A 65 0.34 -28.41 -4.74
N ASN A 66 1.36 -28.51 -5.59
CA ASN A 66 1.78 -29.76 -6.21
C ASN A 66 3.18 -30.24 -5.77
N ILE A 67 3.88 -29.50 -4.92
CA ILE A 67 5.19 -29.87 -4.40
C ILE A 67 5.11 -30.21 -2.91
N LYS A 68 5.93 -31.13 -2.44
CA LYS A 68 5.89 -31.58 -1.04
C LYS A 68 6.50 -30.58 -0.09
N GLU A 69 7.64 -30.02 -0.46
CA GLU A 69 8.39 -29.09 0.39
C GLU A 69 8.34 -27.68 -0.20
N SER A 70 7.86 -26.73 0.58
CA SER A 70 7.79 -25.32 0.15
C SER A 70 8.02 -24.38 1.33
N ALA A 71 8.59 -23.21 1.02
CA ALA A 71 8.86 -22.15 1.99
C ALA A 71 8.65 -20.78 1.35
N VAL A 72 8.50 -19.75 2.16
CA VAL A 72 8.67 -18.37 1.72
C VAL A 72 10.15 -18.01 1.73
N GLY A 73 10.57 -17.15 0.79
CA GLY A 73 11.91 -16.60 0.78
C GLY A 73 12.04 -15.37 1.70
N PHE A 74 13.27 -14.89 1.87
CA PHE A 74 13.58 -13.79 2.80
C PHE A 74 12.89 -12.47 2.47
N LEU A 75 12.61 -12.18 1.18
CA LEU A 75 11.87 -10.98 0.80
C LEU A 75 10.41 -11.08 1.28
N VAL A 76 9.76 -12.19 0.99
CA VAL A 76 8.37 -12.44 1.41
C VAL A 76 8.27 -12.47 2.92
N GLU A 77 9.18 -13.16 3.62
CA GLU A 77 9.25 -13.17 5.09
C GLU A 77 9.37 -11.76 5.66
N LYS A 78 10.27 -10.94 5.09
CA LYS A 78 10.45 -9.55 5.52
C LYS A 78 9.18 -8.71 5.34
N GLU A 79 8.52 -8.82 4.19
CA GLU A 79 7.26 -8.11 3.91
C GLU A 79 6.14 -8.52 4.87
N ILE A 80 5.97 -9.82 5.12
CA ILE A 80 4.98 -10.35 6.07
C ILE A 80 5.27 -9.83 7.48
N ASN A 81 6.52 -9.88 7.92
CA ASN A 81 6.90 -9.45 9.27
C ASN A 81 6.66 -7.95 9.48
N PHE A 82 7.00 -7.11 8.49
CA PHE A 82 6.81 -5.67 8.62
C PHE A 82 5.34 -5.26 8.46
N ILE A 83 4.68 -5.65 7.36
CA ILE A 83 3.31 -5.23 7.09
C ILE A 83 2.33 -5.93 8.02
N GLY A 84 2.44 -7.26 8.16
CA GLY A 84 1.60 -8.04 9.07
C GLY A 84 1.79 -7.62 10.51
N GLY A 85 3.04 -7.49 10.97
CA GLY A 85 3.35 -7.02 12.32
C GLY A 85 2.76 -5.62 12.61
N ALA A 86 2.76 -4.73 11.61
CA ALA A 86 2.19 -3.40 11.75
C ALA A 86 0.66 -3.36 11.75
N VAL A 87 0.00 -4.33 11.12
CA VAL A 87 -1.46 -4.35 10.96
C VAL A 87 -2.12 -5.29 11.96
N ASP A 88 -1.52 -6.45 12.23
CA ASP A 88 -2.14 -7.47 13.06
C ASP A 88 -1.77 -7.36 14.55
N ASN A 89 -0.56 -6.90 14.85
CA ASN A 89 -0.09 -6.71 16.22
C ASN A 89 0.79 -5.46 16.39
N PRO A 90 0.29 -4.24 16.08
CA PRO A 90 1.08 -3.04 16.11
C PRO A 90 1.51 -2.63 17.53
N ALA A 91 2.72 -2.10 17.64
CA ALA A 91 3.06 -1.25 18.79
C ALA A 91 2.25 0.04 18.71
N ARG A 92 1.54 0.39 19.80
CA ARG A 92 0.62 1.53 19.84
C ARG A 92 1.26 2.79 20.41
N PRO A 93 0.87 3.99 19.97
CA PRO A 93 -0.17 4.27 18.96
C PRO A 93 0.22 3.86 17.54
N LEU A 94 -0.75 3.27 16.79
CA LEU A 94 -0.68 3.05 15.35
C LEU A 94 -1.31 4.23 14.62
N VAL A 95 -0.54 4.88 13.76
CA VAL A 95 -1.02 5.95 12.89
C VAL A 95 -0.96 5.49 11.43
N ALA A 96 -2.08 5.49 10.75
CA ALA A 96 -2.17 5.22 9.33
C ALA A 96 -2.28 6.53 8.54
N ILE A 97 -1.49 6.66 7.47
CA ILE A 97 -1.52 7.80 6.56
C ILE A 97 -1.91 7.28 5.18
N LEU A 98 -3.02 7.78 4.68
CA LEU A 98 -3.58 7.36 3.41
C LEU A 98 -3.72 8.57 2.48
N GLY A 99 -3.12 8.46 1.32
CA GLY A 99 -3.18 9.48 0.27
C GLY A 99 -3.46 8.84 -1.09
N GLY A 100 -3.13 9.58 -2.15
CA GLY A 100 -3.39 9.18 -3.52
C GLY A 100 -4.64 9.84 -4.10
N ALA A 101 -5.03 9.44 -5.32
CA ALA A 101 -6.02 10.16 -6.09
C ALA A 101 -7.47 9.87 -5.67
N LYS A 102 -7.82 8.60 -5.41
CA LYS A 102 -9.21 8.14 -5.32
C LYS A 102 -9.50 7.37 -4.04
N VAL A 103 -10.68 7.63 -3.45
CA VAL A 103 -11.24 6.86 -2.33
C VAL A 103 -11.52 5.42 -2.77
N SER A 104 -12.08 5.24 -3.97
CA SER A 104 -12.43 3.93 -4.52
C SER A 104 -11.30 2.92 -4.52
N ASP A 105 -10.06 3.39 -4.71
CA ASP A 105 -8.86 2.55 -4.74
C ASP A 105 -8.38 2.15 -3.34
N LYS A 106 -8.92 2.75 -2.29
CA LYS A 106 -8.45 2.63 -0.90
C LYS A 106 -9.53 2.20 0.10
N ILE A 107 -10.75 1.92 -0.36
CA ILE A 107 -11.89 1.61 0.54
C ILE A 107 -11.53 0.50 1.52
N GLY A 108 -11.05 -0.64 1.03
CA GLY A 108 -10.72 -1.79 1.87
C GLY A 108 -9.60 -1.48 2.87
N VAL A 109 -8.60 -0.69 2.46
CA VAL A 109 -7.51 -0.26 3.36
C VAL A 109 -8.07 0.67 4.45
N ILE A 110 -8.89 1.65 4.09
CA ILE A 110 -9.47 2.58 5.05
C ILE A 110 -10.32 1.80 6.07
N GLU A 111 -11.19 0.92 5.60
CA GLU A 111 -12.07 0.13 6.46
C GLU A 111 -11.29 -0.75 7.43
N ASN A 112 -10.28 -1.49 6.94
CA ASN A 112 -9.46 -2.34 7.79
C ASN A 112 -8.64 -1.54 8.80
N LEU A 113 -8.06 -0.40 8.39
CA LEU A 113 -7.27 0.43 9.28
C LEU A 113 -8.14 1.20 10.29
N LEU A 114 -9.39 1.53 9.98
CA LEU A 114 -10.35 2.04 10.98
C LEU A 114 -10.68 1.01 12.07
N ASP A 115 -10.47 -0.27 11.81
CA ASP A 115 -10.64 -1.33 12.82
C ASP A 115 -9.40 -1.54 13.69
N LYS A 116 -8.24 -1.03 13.27
CA LYS A 116 -6.93 -1.35 13.85
C LYS A 116 -6.14 -0.15 14.34
N ALA A 117 -6.23 1.00 13.67
CA ALA A 117 -5.43 2.19 13.97
C ALA A 117 -6.02 3.03 15.10
N ASP A 118 -5.15 3.77 15.78
CA ASP A 118 -5.55 4.79 16.76
C ASP A 118 -5.88 6.11 16.05
N LYS A 119 -5.16 6.41 14.95
CA LYS A 119 -5.39 7.58 14.11
C LYS A 119 -5.28 7.20 12.63
N VAL A 120 -6.13 7.84 11.82
CA VAL A 120 -6.09 7.72 10.35
C VAL A 120 -6.01 9.12 9.75
N ILE A 121 -4.97 9.40 9.01
CA ILE A 121 -4.73 10.65 8.31
C ILE A 121 -5.07 10.45 6.84
N ILE A 122 -5.92 11.31 6.29
CA ILE A 122 -6.30 11.29 4.87
C ILE A 122 -5.71 12.50 4.17
N GLY A 123 -4.99 12.27 3.06
CA GLY A 123 -4.45 13.31 2.19
C GLY A 123 -4.63 12.97 0.71
N GLY A 124 -3.88 13.64 -0.15
CA GLY A 124 -3.97 13.43 -1.60
C GLY A 124 -5.31 13.87 -2.21
N GLY A 125 -5.55 13.55 -3.46
CA GLY A 125 -6.78 13.90 -4.16
C GLY A 125 -8.05 13.31 -3.53
N MET A 126 -7.93 12.15 -2.89
CA MET A 126 -9.07 11.51 -2.20
C MET A 126 -9.64 12.36 -1.06
N MET A 127 -8.88 13.28 -0.48
CA MET A 127 -9.35 14.16 0.60
C MET A 127 -10.57 15.00 0.17
N PHE A 128 -10.65 15.37 -1.11
CA PHE A 128 -11.76 16.22 -1.61
C PHE A 128 -13.11 15.51 -1.55
N THR A 129 -13.14 14.19 -1.71
CA THR A 129 -14.36 13.41 -1.53
C THR A 129 -14.80 13.41 -0.06
N PHE A 130 -13.86 13.35 0.90
CA PHE A 130 -14.16 13.50 2.33
C PHE A 130 -14.60 14.92 2.70
N LEU A 131 -13.93 15.95 2.15
CA LEU A 131 -14.33 17.35 2.36
C LEU A 131 -15.73 17.64 1.81
N LYS A 132 -16.05 17.07 0.64
CA LYS A 132 -17.42 17.15 0.08
C LYS A 132 -18.45 16.49 0.97
N ALA A 133 -18.13 15.33 1.57
CA ALA A 133 -18.97 14.65 2.55
C ALA A 133 -19.24 15.50 3.81
N GLN A 134 -18.33 16.43 4.14
CA GLN A 134 -18.51 17.42 5.19
C GLN A 134 -19.26 18.69 4.73
N GLY A 135 -19.75 18.73 3.48
CA GLY A 135 -20.48 19.86 2.90
C GLY A 135 -19.60 21.02 2.40
N LYS A 136 -18.28 20.81 2.27
CA LYS A 136 -17.35 21.84 1.78
C LYS A 136 -17.38 21.94 0.25
N ASN A 137 -17.06 23.15 -0.27
CA ASN A 137 -16.82 23.32 -1.70
C ASN A 137 -15.43 22.75 -2.05
N THR A 138 -15.34 22.03 -3.15
CA THR A 138 -14.12 21.41 -3.63
C THR A 138 -13.62 22.02 -4.94
N GLY A 139 -14.33 23.03 -5.46
CA GLY A 139 -14.01 23.69 -6.73
C GLY A 139 -13.92 22.69 -7.89
N SER A 140 -12.85 22.76 -8.66
CA SER A 140 -12.55 21.84 -9.76
C SER A 140 -11.61 20.69 -9.35
N SER A 141 -11.45 20.44 -8.04
CA SER A 141 -10.60 19.37 -7.52
C SER A 141 -11.12 17.99 -7.94
N LEU A 142 -10.23 17.00 -7.92
CA LEU A 142 -10.60 15.62 -8.18
C LEU A 142 -11.66 15.15 -7.17
N LEU A 143 -12.81 14.75 -7.65
CA LEU A 143 -13.94 14.36 -6.82
C LEU A 143 -14.60 13.08 -7.37
N GLU A 144 -14.85 12.12 -6.49
CA GLU A 144 -15.66 10.95 -6.78
C GLU A 144 -17.06 11.19 -6.19
N GLU A 145 -17.96 11.79 -6.98
CA GLU A 145 -19.34 12.14 -6.56
C GLU A 145 -20.12 10.93 -6.03
N ASP A 146 -19.95 9.77 -6.67
CA ASP A 146 -20.59 8.50 -6.29
C ASP A 146 -20.00 7.90 -5.00
N LYS A 147 -18.93 8.45 -4.45
CA LYS A 147 -18.27 8.01 -3.21
C LYS A 147 -18.47 8.97 -2.03
N VAL A 148 -19.16 10.07 -2.21
CA VAL A 148 -19.40 11.06 -1.15
C VAL A 148 -20.16 10.45 0.04
N GLU A 149 -21.21 9.68 -0.22
CA GLU A 149 -21.97 8.99 0.84
C GLU A 149 -21.12 7.94 1.56
N LEU A 150 -20.25 7.23 0.83
CA LEU A 150 -19.30 6.30 1.41
C LEU A 150 -18.30 7.02 2.30
N ALA A 151 -17.74 8.15 1.86
CA ALA A 151 -16.82 8.94 2.68
C ALA A 151 -17.49 9.43 3.97
N ALA A 152 -18.77 9.85 3.90
CA ALA A 152 -19.55 10.21 5.08
C ALA A 152 -19.71 9.02 6.05
N SER A 153 -19.97 7.82 5.53
CA SER A 153 -20.07 6.60 6.34
C SER A 153 -18.75 6.22 7.01
N LEU A 154 -17.62 6.40 6.32
CA LEU A 154 -16.27 6.16 6.88
C LEU A 154 -15.93 7.15 8.00
N ILE A 155 -16.32 8.43 7.86
CA ILE A 155 -16.19 9.43 8.94
C ILE A 155 -17.02 9.01 10.16
N ALA A 156 -18.26 8.57 9.95
CA ALA A 156 -19.12 8.10 11.03
C ALA A 156 -18.56 6.85 11.71
N LYS A 157 -18.07 5.88 10.93
CA LYS A 157 -17.43 4.65 11.42
C LYS A 157 -16.19 4.97 12.27
N ALA A 158 -15.33 5.89 11.83
CA ALA A 158 -14.17 6.34 12.61
C ALA A 158 -14.59 6.86 13.99
N LYS A 159 -15.60 7.73 14.02
CA LYS A 159 -16.15 8.29 15.28
C LYS A 159 -16.74 7.21 16.19
N GLU A 160 -17.50 6.27 15.64
CA GLU A 160 -18.09 5.15 16.39
C GLU A 160 -17.01 4.28 17.03
N LYS A 161 -15.90 4.02 16.30
CA LYS A 161 -14.78 3.21 16.77
C LYS A 161 -13.79 3.96 17.67
N GLY A 162 -13.97 5.28 17.86
CA GLY A 162 -13.04 6.10 18.62
C GLY A 162 -11.69 6.33 17.94
N VAL A 163 -11.63 6.15 16.62
CA VAL A 163 -10.45 6.42 15.80
C VAL A 163 -10.44 7.88 15.40
N GLU A 164 -9.32 8.56 15.62
CA GLU A 164 -9.12 9.94 15.19
C GLU A 164 -8.90 10.00 13.68
N LEU A 165 -9.94 10.37 12.90
CA LEU A 165 -9.82 10.60 11.47
C LEU A 165 -9.45 12.06 11.21
N ILE A 166 -8.26 12.29 10.65
CA ILE A 166 -7.67 13.62 10.46
C ILE A 166 -7.68 13.96 8.97
N LEU A 167 -8.36 15.05 8.64
CA LEU A 167 -8.43 15.63 7.30
C LEU A 167 -7.59 16.91 7.23
N PRO A 168 -7.09 17.31 6.05
CA PRO A 168 -6.42 18.57 5.86
C PRO A 168 -7.30 19.77 6.23
N VAL A 169 -6.66 20.84 6.70
CA VAL A 169 -7.31 22.12 7.05
C VAL A 169 -7.03 23.21 6.02
N ASP A 170 -6.03 23.01 5.17
CA ASP A 170 -5.67 23.87 4.05
C ASP A 170 -5.18 23.03 2.85
N THR A 171 -5.18 23.64 1.69
CA THR A 171 -4.77 23.00 0.44
C THR A 171 -4.12 24.02 -0.50
N VAL A 172 -3.18 23.54 -1.32
CA VAL A 172 -2.59 24.30 -2.42
C VAL A 172 -3.47 24.10 -3.63
N VAL A 173 -4.17 25.15 -4.05
CA VAL A 173 -5.05 25.14 -5.22
C VAL A 173 -4.39 25.80 -6.41
N ALA A 174 -4.66 25.29 -7.60
CA ALA A 174 -4.10 25.73 -8.88
C ALA A 174 -5.19 25.94 -9.93
N LYS A 175 -4.89 26.74 -10.95
CA LYS A 175 -5.80 26.97 -12.09
C LYS A 175 -5.81 25.85 -13.10
N GLU A 176 -4.67 25.18 -13.27
CA GLU A 176 -4.49 24.11 -14.25
C GLU A 176 -3.65 22.98 -13.65
N PHE A 177 -3.84 21.77 -14.14
CA PHE A 177 -3.03 20.60 -13.74
C PHE A 177 -1.66 20.62 -14.44
N LYS A 178 -0.81 21.55 -14.02
CA LYS A 178 0.59 21.68 -14.49
C LYS A 178 1.44 22.40 -13.45
N ASN A 179 2.75 22.16 -13.46
CA ASN A 179 3.66 22.78 -12.48
C ASN A 179 3.68 24.31 -12.59
N ASP A 180 3.79 24.86 -13.81
CA ASP A 180 3.88 26.29 -14.06
C ASP A 180 2.49 26.89 -14.30
N THR A 181 1.69 26.96 -13.26
CA THR A 181 0.35 27.55 -13.27
C THR A 181 0.23 28.56 -12.11
N GLU A 182 -0.81 29.39 -12.17
CA GLU A 182 -1.17 30.20 -10.99
C GLU A 182 -1.65 29.27 -9.86
N PHE A 183 -1.07 29.39 -8.66
CA PHE A 183 -1.47 28.63 -7.50
C PHE A 183 -1.42 29.48 -6.21
N LYS A 184 -2.20 29.09 -5.23
CA LYS A 184 -2.24 29.72 -3.89
C LYS A 184 -2.60 28.66 -2.84
N THR A 185 -2.25 28.94 -1.59
CA THR A 185 -2.73 28.14 -0.45
C THR A 185 -4.00 28.77 0.10
N VAL A 186 -5.02 27.96 0.33
CA VAL A 186 -6.32 28.37 0.90
C VAL A 186 -6.75 27.40 2.00
N SER A 187 -7.56 27.89 2.93
CA SER A 187 -8.30 26.99 3.84
C SER A 187 -9.20 26.07 3.03
N VAL A 188 -9.45 24.86 3.53
CA VAL A 188 -10.41 23.91 2.89
C VAL A 188 -11.84 24.45 2.86
N ASP A 189 -12.15 25.50 3.64
CA ASP A 189 -13.43 26.23 3.59
C ASP A 189 -13.44 27.34 2.53
N GLY A 190 -12.30 27.68 1.95
CA GLY A 190 -12.13 28.79 1.01
C GLY A 190 -11.79 28.34 -0.41
N ILE A 191 -12.07 27.10 -0.80
CA ILE A 191 -11.82 26.63 -2.18
C ILE A 191 -12.90 27.24 -3.08
N GLU A 192 -12.47 28.02 -4.06
CA GLU A 192 -13.34 28.70 -5.02
C GLU A 192 -13.56 27.85 -6.29
N ASP A 193 -14.67 28.07 -6.97
CA ASP A 193 -14.92 27.46 -8.27
C ASP A 193 -13.82 27.82 -9.29
N GLY A 194 -13.46 26.85 -10.14
CA GLY A 194 -12.38 27.01 -11.12
C GLY A 194 -10.96 26.88 -10.54
N TRP A 195 -10.82 26.54 -9.26
CA TRP A 195 -9.55 26.16 -8.65
C TRP A 195 -9.57 24.66 -8.29
N MET A 196 -8.46 23.97 -8.52
CA MET A 196 -8.30 22.56 -8.17
C MET A 196 -7.20 22.39 -7.13
N GLY A 197 -7.44 21.60 -6.11
CA GLY A 197 -6.43 21.26 -5.11
C GLY A 197 -5.44 20.22 -5.64
N LEU A 198 -4.15 20.51 -5.51
CA LEU A 198 -3.06 19.64 -6.00
C LEU A 198 -2.10 19.18 -4.90
N ASP A 199 -2.12 19.83 -3.72
CA ASP A 199 -1.34 19.42 -2.55
C ASP A 199 -2.03 19.88 -1.26
N ILE A 200 -1.59 19.39 -0.12
CA ILE A 200 -1.95 19.94 1.20
C ILE A 200 -1.11 21.17 1.51
N GLY A 201 -1.64 22.07 2.33
CA GLY A 201 -0.93 23.28 2.75
C GLY A 201 -0.06 23.08 4.01
N GLU A 202 0.63 24.15 4.41
CA GLU A 202 1.57 24.12 5.55
C GLU A 202 0.88 23.86 6.89
N ALA A 203 -0.35 24.36 7.07
CA ALA A 203 -1.11 24.09 8.29
C ALA A 203 -1.49 22.60 8.41
N SER A 204 -1.84 21.96 7.29
CA SER A 204 -2.11 20.52 7.24
C SER A 204 -0.85 19.70 7.47
N ILE A 205 0.30 20.08 6.89
CA ILE A 205 1.58 19.42 7.16
C ILE A 205 1.89 19.46 8.66
N LYS A 206 1.72 20.61 9.30
CA LYS A 206 1.92 20.76 10.74
C LYS A 206 0.95 19.90 11.53
N LEU A 207 -0.33 19.92 11.19
CA LEU A 207 -1.37 19.11 11.83
C LEU A 207 -1.03 17.61 11.77
N PHE A 208 -0.58 17.12 10.61
CA PHE A 208 -0.21 15.74 10.43
C PHE A 208 1.06 15.37 11.19
N ALA A 209 2.06 16.26 11.21
CA ALA A 209 3.27 16.10 12.03
C ALA A 209 2.93 16.02 13.52
N ASP A 210 2.07 16.91 14.02
CA ASP A 210 1.61 16.90 15.41
C ASP A 210 0.85 15.60 15.76
N ALA A 211 0.05 15.08 14.82
CA ALA A 211 -0.67 13.82 14.99
C ALA A 211 0.25 12.59 15.06
N LEU A 212 1.43 12.67 14.44
CA LEU A 212 2.44 11.61 14.45
C LEU A 212 3.27 11.58 15.74
N VAL A 213 3.25 12.65 16.55
CA VAL A 213 4.03 12.70 17.79
C VAL A 213 3.65 11.54 18.71
N GLY A 214 4.65 10.77 19.11
CA GLY A 214 4.49 9.63 20.02
C GLY A 214 4.02 8.33 19.34
N ALA A 215 3.78 8.33 18.03
CA ALA A 215 3.47 7.11 17.29
C ALA A 215 4.57 6.06 17.48
N LYS A 216 4.17 4.80 17.62
CA LYS A 216 5.06 3.64 17.71
C LYS A 216 5.05 2.80 16.42
N THR A 217 3.97 2.86 15.69
CA THR A 217 3.85 2.26 14.35
C THR A 217 3.22 3.28 13.42
N VAL A 218 3.82 3.45 12.25
CA VAL A 218 3.28 4.29 11.18
C VAL A 218 3.21 3.48 9.90
N VAL A 219 2.04 3.44 9.29
CA VAL A 219 1.82 2.86 7.96
C VAL A 219 1.42 3.98 7.01
N TRP A 220 2.18 4.17 5.95
CA TRP A 220 1.89 5.19 4.95
C TRP A 220 1.67 4.59 3.57
N ASN A 221 0.55 4.94 2.94
CA ASN A 221 0.19 4.50 1.60
C ASN A 221 -0.46 5.63 0.78
N GLY A 222 0.23 6.13 -0.23
CA GLY A 222 -0.21 7.19 -1.14
C GLY A 222 0.32 8.58 -0.78
N PRO A 223 0.75 9.36 -1.79
CA PRO A 223 1.29 10.71 -1.61
C PRO A 223 0.20 11.71 -1.18
N MET A 224 0.64 12.84 -0.61
CA MET A 224 -0.25 13.90 -0.11
C MET A 224 -0.65 14.91 -1.17
N GLY A 225 0.07 14.98 -2.27
CA GLY A 225 -0.14 15.87 -3.40
C GLY A 225 0.44 15.30 -4.68
N VAL A 226 0.44 16.10 -5.74
CA VAL A 226 1.04 15.74 -7.05
C VAL A 226 2.55 15.94 -6.98
N PHE A 227 3.23 15.06 -6.24
CA PHE A 227 4.64 15.20 -5.85
C PHE A 227 5.61 15.19 -7.03
N GLU A 228 5.19 14.75 -8.22
CA GLU A 228 5.94 14.82 -9.46
C GLU A 228 6.11 16.26 -9.97
N MET A 229 5.28 17.17 -9.46
CA MET A 229 5.35 18.60 -9.74
C MET A 229 5.96 19.32 -8.53
N GLU A 230 7.09 19.99 -8.73
CA GLU A 230 7.86 20.62 -7.63
C GLU A 230 7.01 21.58 -6.75
N ASN A 231 6.12 22.34 -7.38
CA ASN A 231 5.24 23.29 -6.66
C ASN A 231 4.17 22.60 -5.80
N PHE A 232 3.90 21.30 -6.04
CA PHE A 232 2.86 20.51 -5.36
C PHE A 232 3.43 19.28 -4.66
N ALA A 233 4.74 19.26 -4.35
CA ALA A 233 5.43 18.20 -3.65
C ALA A 233 5.61 18.45 -2.15
N LYS A 234 5.37 19.68 -1.68
CA LYS A 234 5.68 20.09 -0.30
C LYS A 234 4.93 19.30 0.75
N GLY A 235 3.67 18.94 0.50
CA GLY A 235 2.87 18.12 1.38
C GLY A 235 3.48 16.74 1.60
N THR A 236 3.86 16.08 0.51
CA THR A 236 4.51 14.77 0.56
C THR A 236 5.88 14.84 1.23
N ILE A 237 6.70 15.84 0.91
CA ILE A 237 8.01 16.09 1.56
C ILE A 237 7.84 16.31 3.05
N GLY A 238 6.87 17.14 3.46
CA GLY A 238 6.61 17.49 4.86
C GLY A 238 6.20 16.25 5.67
N VAL A 239 5.34 15.39 5.13
CA VAL A 239 4.94 14.13 5.77
C VAL A 239 6.12 13.14 5.83
N CYS A 240 6.89 12.98 4.73
CA CYS A 240 8.11 12.16 4.75
C CYS A 240 9.04 12.57 5.88
N LYS A 241 9.29 13.88 6.00
CA LYS A 241 10.17 14.43 7.03
C LYS A 241 9.63 14.19 8.44
N ALA A 242 8.34 14.42 8.65
CA ALA A 242 7.71 14.19 9.95
C ALA A 242 7.81 12.72 10.39
N ILE A 243 7.67 11.76 9.46
CA ILE A 243 7.84 10.34 9.75
C ILE A 243 9.32 10.01 9.99
N ALA A 244 10.23 10.55 9.19
CA ALA A 244 11.67 10.32 9.30
C ALA A 244 12.26 10.82 10.62
N ASP A 245 11.65 11.85 11.21
CA ASP A 245 12.08 12.45 12.49
C ASP A 245 11.55 11.68 13.73
N LEU A 246 10.70 10.65 13.53
CA LEU A 246 10.18 9.83 14.64
C LEU A 246 11.27 8.93 15.23
N ALA A 247 11.53 9.08 16.52
CA ALA A 247 12.47 8.22 17.23
C ALA A 247 11.78 6.94 17.76
N GLY A 248 12.32 5.78 17.40
CA GLY A 248 11.91 4.48 17.93
C GLY A 248 10.51 4.02 17.48
N ALA A 249 10.02 4.54 16.36
CA ALA A 249 8.82 4.05 15.70
C ALA A 249 9.16 3.08 14.57
N THR A 250 8.32 2.08 14.37
CA THR A 250 8.34 1.25 13.17
C THR A 250 7.56 1.97 12.08
N THR A 251 8.25 2.34 10.99
CA THR A 251 7.69 3.14 9.90
C THR A 251 7.71 2.35 8.60
N ILE A 252 6.54 2.16 8.01
CA ILE A 252 6.34 1.32 6.84
C ILE A 252 5.70 2.13 5.73
N ILE A 253 6.28 2.07 4.54
CA ILE A 253 5.67 2.60 3.32
C ILE A 253 5.13 1.44 2.51
N GLY A 254 3.84 1.49 2.17
CA GLY A 254 3.20 0.62 1.19
C GLY A 254 2.75 1.40 -0.03
N GLY A 255 2.80 0.74 -1.20
CA GLY A 255 2.36 1.32 -2.48
C GLY A 255 3.47 2.00 -3.27
N GLY A 256 3.40 1.82 -4.61
CA GLY A 256 4.45 2.25 -5.53
C GLY A 256 4.73 3.75 -5.51
N ASP A 257 3.68 4.58 -5.49
CA ASP A 257 3.81 6.03 -5.55
C ASP A 257 4.45 6.60 -4.28
N SER A 258 4.07 6.10 -3.10
CA SER A 258 4.67 6.51 -1.83
C SER A 258 6.13 6.08 -1.73
N ALA A 259 6.43 4.86 -2.17
CA ALA A 259 7.80 4.35 -2.22
C ALA A 259 8.67 5.18 -3.18
N ALA A 260 8.13 5.48 -4.38
CA ALA A 260 8.80 6.33 -5.36
C ALA A 260 9.05 7.73 -4.80
N ALA A 261 8.06 8.34 -4.14
CA ALA A 261 8.20 9.63 -3.50
C ALA A 261 9.30 9.62 -2.43
N ALA A 262 9.31 8.64 -1.52
CA ALA A 262 10.33 8.54 -0.47
C ALA A 262 11.74 8.36 -1.04
N ILE A 263 11.89 7.57 -2.09
CA ILE A 263 13.18 7.34 -2.77
C ILE A 263 13.66 8.60 -3.48
N GLN A 264 12.81 9.22 -4.30
CA GLN A 264 13.15 10.43 -5.07
C GLN A 264 13.49 11.62 -4.17
N LEU A 265 12.81 11.72 -3.03
CA LEU A 265 13.02 12.78 -2.06
C LEU A 265 14.18 12.50 -1.08
N GLY A 266 14.87 11.37 -1.21
CA GLY A 266 16.05 11.04 -0.42
C GLY A 266 15.75 10.58 1.02
N PHE A 267 14.56 10.07 1.29
CA PHE A 267 14.14 9.60 2.63
C PHE A 267 14.17 8.08 2.78
N ALA A 268 14.56 7.32 1.75
CA ALA A 268 14.47 5.86 1.75
C ALA A 268 15.09 5.20 2.99
N ASP A 269 16.28 5.64 3.39
CA ASP A 269 17.03 5.09 4.52
C ASP A 269 16.47 5.48 5.90
N LYS A 270 15.45 6.32 5.93
CA LYS A 270 14.81 6.79 7.17
C LYS A 270 13.61 5.96 7.59
N PHE A 271 13.14 5.08 6.72
CA PHE A 271 12.01 4.21 7.00
C PHE A 271 12.47 2.82 7.43
N SER A 272 11.73 2.20 8.35
CA SER A 272 12.02 0.82 8.79
C SER A 272 11.84 -0.17 7.65
N HIS A 273 10.84 0.06 6.78
CA HIS A 273 10.56 -0.76 5.62
C HIS A 273 9.85 0.02 4.52
N ILE A 274 10.30 -0.15 3.29
CA ILE A 274 9.61 0.29 2.07
C ILE A 274 9.21 -0.96 1.32
N SER A 275 7.90 -1.22 1.26
CA SER A 275 7.38 -2.39 0.57
C SER A 275 7.54 -2.28 -0.93
N THR A 276 8.01 -3.35 -1.53
CA THR A 276 8.10 -3.51 -2.98
C THR A 276 6.87 -4.19 -3.59
N GLY A 277 5.90 -4.55 -2.75
CA GLY A 277 4.77 -5.42 -3.11
C GLY A 277 3.68 -4.78 -3.95
N GLY A 278 3.63 -3.46 -4.07
CA GLY A 278 2.59 -2.78 -4.85
C GLY A 278 1.17 -3.22 -4.46
N GLY A 279 0.49 -3.95 -5.36
CA GLY A 279 -0.85 -4.50 -5.12
C GLY A 279 -0.91 -5.50 -3.97
N ALA A 280 0.11 -6.32 -3.78
CA ALA A 280 0.15 -7.27 -2.66
C ALA A 280 0.20 -6.57 -1.31
N SER A 281 0.98 -5.47 -1.20
CA SER A 281 1.01 -4.65 0.02
C SER A 281 -0.35 -4.01 0.29
N LEU A 282 -1.03 -3.53 -0.76
CA LEU A 282 -2.34 -2.92 -0.64
C LEU A 282 -3.37 -3.93 -0.15
N GLU A 283 -3.45 -5.10 -0.77
CA GLU A 283 -4.38 -6.16 -0.38
C GLU A 283 -4.08 -6.69 1.03
N TYR A 284 -2.81 -6.75 1.43
CA TYR A 284 -2.46 -7.12 2.79
C TYR A 284 -2.91 -6.06 3.82
N LEU A 285 -2.75 -4.78 3.48
CA LEU A 285 -3.27 -3.68 4.30
C LEU A 285 -4.81 -3.66 4.36
N GLU A 286 -5.49 -4.21 3.36
CA GLU A 286 -6.93 -4.45 3.38
C GLU A 286 -7.35 -5.61 4.30
N GLY A 287 -6.39 -6.36 4.86
CA GLY A 287 -6.64 -7.56 5.66
C GLY A 287 -7.02 -8.77 4.82
N LYS A 288 -6.75 -8.75 3.52
CA LYS A 288 -7.00 -9.88 2.63
C LYS A 288 -5.88 -10.90 2.75
N PRO A 289 -6.23 -12.21 2.69
CA PRO A 289 -5.24 -13.25 2.59
C PRO A 289 -4.45 -13.14 1.28
N LEU A 290 -3.17 -13.53 1.32
CA LEU A 290 -2.32 -13.57 0.14
C LEU A 290 -2.20 -15.02 -0.36
N PRO A 291 -2.89 -15.40 -1.46
CA PRO A 291 -2.93 -16.79 -1.90
C PRO A 291 -1.56 -17.44 -2.10
N GLY A 292 -0.58 -16.66 -2.61
CA GLY A 292 0.77 -17.16 -2.82
C GLY A 292 1.56 -17.44 -1.53
N VAL A 293 1.12 -16.90 -0.39
CA VAL A 293 1.67 -17.16 0.93
C VAL A 293 0.91 -18.29 1.60
N GLU A 294 -0.42 -18.26 1.58
CA GLU A 294 -1.29 -19.27 2.21
C GLU A 294 -1.07 -20.67 1.63
N ALA A 295 -0.87 -20.79 0.31
CA ALA A 295 -0.57 -22.06 -0.33
C ALA A 295 0.70 -22.75 0.21
N ILE A 296 1.58 -22.00 0.89
CA ILE A 296 2.79 -22.50 1.54
C ILE A 296 2.51 -22.87 3.01
N ALA A 297 1.74 -22.04 3.72
CA ALA A 297 1.46 -22.20 5.13
C ALA A 297 0.54 -23.40 5.46
N GLU A 298 -0.34 -23.77 4.54
CA GLU A 298 -1.36 -24.83 4.75
C GLU A 298 -0.82 -26.27 4.71
N LYS A 299 0.48 -26.45 4.46
CA LYS A 299 1.04 -27.81 4.50
C LYS A 299 1.32 -28.22 5.95
N GLU A 300 0.37 -28.93 6.55
CA GLU A 300 0.63 -29.65 7.80
C GLU A 300 1.92 -30.45 7.68
N CYS A 301 2.85 -30.17 8.58
CA CYS A 301 4.01 -31.02 8.77
C CYS A 301 3.50 -32.39 9.22
N GLY A 302 3.55 -33.40 8.37
CA GLY A 302 3.11 -34.77 8.69
C GLY A 302 3.98 -35.48 9.73
N CYS A 303 4.80 -34.76 10.48
CA CYS A 303 5.49 -35.21 11.67
C CYS A 303 4.68 -34.74 12.89
N GLY A 304 3.99 -35.66 13.54
CA GLY A 304 3.17 -35.47 14.75
C GLY A 304 3.95 -34.89 15.93
N CYS A 305 4.46 -33.70 15.82
CA CYS A 305 4.99 -32.91 16.91
C CYS A 305 3.90 -31.92 17.35
N SER A 306 3.07 -32.37 18.29
CA SER A 306 2.25 -31.49 19.13
C SER A 306 3.16 -30.58 19.93
N HIS A 307 3.04 -29.29 19.77
CA HIS A 307 3.57 -28.28 20.67
C HIS A 307 2.49 -27.81 21.64
#